data_3f18685fb7fc152a5627c631920995f3
#
_entry.id   3f18685fb7fc152a5627c631920995f3
#
_cell.length_a   1.000
_cell.length_b   1.000
_cell.length_c   1.000
_cell.angle_alpha   90.00
_cell.angle_beta   90.00
_cell.angle_gamma   90.00
#
_symmetry.space_group_name_H-M   'P 1'
#
loop_
_entity.id
_entity.type
_entity.pdbx_description
1 polymer ?
#
loop_
_entity_poly.entity_id
_entity_poly.type
_entity_poly.pdbx_seq_one_letter_code
_entity_poly.pdbx_strand_id
1 'polypeptide(L)' 'MKWKLIVVYKDRNLENDEIEFEDKAKAEYFKEYYQQNDCVAYAKIIAS' A
#
# COMPACT_ATOMS: atom_id res chain seq x y z
N MET A 1 -9.02 14.45 -6.31
CA MET A 1 -9.05 13.55 -5.15
C MET A 1 -7.86 12.62 -5.24
N LYS A 2 -7.14 12.45 -4.15
CA LYS A 2 -5.96 11.59 -4.13
C LYS A 2 -6.23 10.31 -3.36
N TRP A 3 -5.43 9.30 -3.61
CA TRP A 3 -5.55 8.00 -2.96
C TRP A 3 -4.22 7.68 -2.30
N LYS A 4 -4.28 7.09 -1.11
CA LYS A 4 -3.07 6.73 -0.39
C LYS A 4 -3.05 5.20 -0.21
N LEU A 5 -1.95 4.61 -0.63
CA LEU A 5 -1.71 3.18 -0.42
C LEU A 5 -0.86 3.03 0.84
N ILE A 6 -1.38 2.26 1.79
CA ILE A 6 -0.65 2.00 3.03
C ILE A 6 -0.22 0.54 3.01
N VAL A 7 1.08 0.33 3.13
CA VAL A 7 1.66 -1.01 3.14
C VAL A 7 2.17 -1.32 4.53
N VAL A 8 1.66 -2.39 5.12
CA VAL A 8 2.05 -2.82 6.46
C VAL A 8 2.88 -4.08 6.34
N TYR A 9 4.08 -4.06 6.93
CA TYR A 9 5.01 -5.17 6.86
C TYR A 9 4.84 -6.10 8.05
N LYS A 10 5.22 -7.36 7.86
CA LYS A 10 5.16 -8.36 8.93
C LYS A 10 6.18 -8.09 10.02
N ASP A 11 7.31 -7.51 9.66
CA ASP A 11 8.35 -7.16 10.60
C ASP A 11 7.98 -5.88 11.33
N ARG A 12 7.86 -5.97 12.66
CA ARG A 12 7.47 -4.84 13.50
C ARG A 12 8.49 -3.71 13.51
N ASN A 13 9.73 -4.01 13.12
CA ASN A 13 10.77 -2.99 13.07
C ASN A 13 10.68 -2.14 11.80
N LEU A 14 9.89 -2.55 10.83
CA LEU A 14 9.69 -1.81 9.60
C LEU A 14 8.46 -0.92 9.71
N GLU A 15 8.65 0.35 9.40
CA GLU A 15 7.54 1.31 9.38
C GLU A 15 6.64 1.06 8.18
N ASN A 16 5.37 1.45 8.31
CA ASN A 16 4.43 1.37 7.21
C ASN A 16 4.84 2.33 6.10
N ASP A 17 4.70 1.88 4.86
CA ASP A 17 4.89 2.76 3.71
C ASP A 17 3.58 3.43 3.35
N GLU A 18 3.64 4.71 3.00
CA GLU A 18 2.48 5.48 2.54
C GLU A 18 2.83 6.10 1.20
N ILE A 19 2.09 5.72 0.17
CA ILE A 19 2.36 6.18 -1.19
C ILE A 19 1.10 6.85 -1.73
N GLU A 20 1.22 8.09 -2.21
CA GLU A 20 0.09 8.79 -2.80
C GLU A 20 -0.02 8.53 -4.29
N PHE A 21 -1.25 8.38 -4.75
CA PHE A 21 -1.56 8.22 -6.17
C PHE A 21 -2.71 9.16 -6.53
N GLU A 22 -2.67 9.71 -7.71
CA GLU A 22 -3.78 10.51 -8.23
C GLU A 22 -4.83 9.63 -8.90
N ASP A 23 -4.45 8.42 -9.29
CA ASP A 23 -5.29 7.47 -9.99
C ASP A 23 -5.53 6.25 -9.10
N LYS A 24 -6.79 5.97 -8.80
CA LYS A 24 -7.16 4.82 -7.98
C LYS A 24 -6.73 3.51 -8.62
N ALA A 25 -6.83 3.41 -9.94
CA ALA A 25 -6.44 2.18 -10.65
C ALA A 25 -4.96 1.87 -10.43
N LYS A 26 -4.11 2.89 -10.43
CA LYS A 26 -2.69 2.69 -10.14
C LYS A 26 -2.46 2.26 -8.71
N ALA A 27 -3.22 2.86 -7.77
CA ALA A 27 -3.11 2.46 -6.38
C ALA A 27 -3.48 1.00 -6.20
N GLU A 28 -4.54 0.55 -6.85
CA GLU A 28 -4.96 -0.85 -6.79
C GLU A 28 -3.93 -1.78 -7.42
N TYR A 29 -3.33 -1.37 -8.53
CA TYR A 29 -2.28 -2.14 -9.18
C TYR A 29 -1.10 -2.36 -8.22
N PHE A 30 -0.63 -1.29 -7.58
CA PHE A 30 0.50 -1.40 -6.66
C PHE A 30 0.12 -2.14 -5.39
N LYS A 31 -1.14 -2.01 -4.95
CA LYS A 31 -1.62 -2.79 -3.80
C LYS A 31 -1.45 -4.28 -4.05
N GLU A 32 -1.87 -4.76 -5.22
CA GLU A 32 -1.72 -6.17 -5.56
C GLU A 32 -0.25 -6.57 -5.64
N TYR A 33 0.57 -5.69 -6.20
CA TYR A 33 1.99 -5.93 -6.32
C TYR A 33 2.62 -6.15 -4.94
N TYR A 34 2.32 -5.26 -3.99
CA TYR A 34 2.87 -5.38 -2.65
C TYR A 34 2.32 -6.59 -1.90
N GLN A 35 1.06 -6.92 -2.11
CA GLN A 35 0.46 -8.08 -1.43
C GLN A 35 1.08 -9.41 -1.85
N GLN A 36 1.73 -9.47 -2.99
CA GLN A 36 2.43 -10.67 -3.44
C GLN A 36 3.78 -10.85 -2.74
N ASN A 37 4.24 -9.82 -2.04
CA ASN A 37 5.51 -9.87 -1.33
C ASN A 37 5.33 -10.54 0.02
N ASP A 38 6.13 -11.58 0.30
CA ASP A 38 6.02 -12.34 1.55
C ASP A 38 6.29 -11.50 2.79
N CYS A 39 7.02 -10.39 2.65
CA CYS A 39 7.33 -9.51 3.76
C CYS A 39 6.18 -8.57 4.12
N VAL A 40 5.17 -8.48 3.30
CA VAL A 40 4.03 -7.59 3.50
C VAL A 40 2.90 -8.35 4.20
N ALA A 41 2.45 -7.81 5.33
CA ALA A 41 1.32 -8.38 6.06
C ALA A 41 0.01 -8.09 5.32
N TYR A 42 -0.18 -6.83 4.93
CA TYR A 42 -1.33 -6.44 4.12
C TYR A 42 -1.08 -5.04 3.57
N ALA A 43 -1.92 -4.66 2.60
CA ALA A 43 -1.92 -3.32 2.05
C ALA A 43 -3.36 -2.85 1.92
N LYS A 44 -3.58 -1.54 2.07
CA LYS A 44 -4.93 -0.97 1.96
C LYS A 44 -4.86 0.38 1.26
N ILE A 45 -5.99 0.77 0.66
CA ILE A 45 -6.13 2.06 -0.01
C ILE A 45 -7.14 2.90 0.75
N ILE A 46 -6.79 4.14 1.00
CA ILE A 46 -7.70 5.09 1.63
C ILE A 46 -7.79 6.34 0.76
N ALA A 47 -8.92 7.03 0.84
CA ALA A 47 -9.07 8.32 0.18
C ALA A 47 -8.30 9.36 0.99
N SER A 48 -7.59 10.21 0.29
CA SER A 48 -6.74 11.20 0.92
C SER A 48 -7.31 12.61 0.76
#